data_604cb04eaa206f38772d3d821a165802
#
_entry.id   604cb04eaa206f38772d3d821a165802
#
_cell.length_a   1.000
_cell.length_b   1.000
_cell.length_c   1.000
_cell.angle_alpha   90.00
_cell.angle_beta   90.00
_cell.angle_gamma   90.00
#
_symmetry.space_group_name_H-M   'P 1'
#
loop_
_entity.id
_entity.type
_entity.pdbx_description
1 polymer ?
#
loop_
_entity_poly.entity_id
_entity_poly.type
_entity_poly.pdbx_seq_one_letter_code
_entity_poly.pdbx_strand_id
1 'polypeptide(L)'
;MHLDLARLKDSTSQLIGRFVYESEKATRAKYGEGELKRYEADLVIPREQEVEVALLKAISAFYLIQAPEAQARYAKQRQVINELVEMILHAGSSVIDTVFLNDWHESSDNRLRVVIDQVASLTDPAAYALHARLSS
;
A
#
# COMPACT_ATOMS: atom_id res chain seq x y z
N MET A 1 20.81 10.33 15.75
CA MET A 1 20.03 9.28 15.02
C MET A 1 19.04 8.51 15.90
N HIS A 2 19.43 7.80 16.98
CA HIS A 2 18.47 7.11 17.84
C HIS A 2 17.47 8.02 18.57
N LEU A 3 17.92 9.17 19.04
CA LEU A 3 17.08 10.15 19.77
C LEU A 3 16.01 10.77 18.86
N ASP A 4 16.33 10.99 17.60
CA ASP A 4 15.41 11.59 16.62
C ASP A 4 14.31 10.60 16.20
N LEU A 5 14.65 9.32 16.08
CA LEU A 5 13.68 8.24 15.83
C LEU A 5 12.72 8.05 17.01
N ALA A 6 13.21 8.16 18.26
CA ALA A 6 12.34 8.09 19.43
C ALA A 6 11.36 9.27 19.47
N ARG A 7 11.84 10.49 19.23
CA ARG A 7 10.99 11.69 19.14
C ARG A 7 9.94 11.60 18.04
N LEU A 8 10.34 11.09 16.86
CA LEU A 8 9.40 10.89 15.76
C LEU A 8 8.32 9.88 16.11
N LYS A 9 8.69 8.78 16.77
CA LYS A 9 7.74 7.77 17.25
C LYS A 9 6.76 8.36 18.26
N ASP A 10 7.24 9.12 19.22
CA ASP A 10 6.39 9.79 20.23
C ASP A 10 5.43 10.77 19.58
N SER A 11 5.92 11.62 18.66
CA SER A 11 5.08 12.57 17.93
C SER A 11 4.00 11.84 17.10
N THR A 12 4.36 10.76 16.42
CA THR A 12 3.40 9.95 15.65
C THR A 12 2.34 9.34 16.55
N SER A 13 2.75 8.79 17.70
CA SER A 13 1.80 8.21 18.68
C SER A 13 0.85 9.26 19.24
N GLN A 14 1.32 10.47 19.52
CA GLN A 14 0.49 11.57 20.01
C GLN A 14 -0.52 12.04 18.94
N LEU A 15 -0.10 12.17 17.69
CA LEU A 15 -0.98 12.53 16.57
C LEU A 15 -2.10 11.50 16.38
N ILE A 16 -1.75 10.22 16.39
CA ILE A 16 -2.72 9.11 16.28
C ILE A 16 -3.69 9.13 17.48
N GLY A 17 -3.15 9.24 18.70
CA GLY A 17 -3.97 9.26 19.91
C GLY A 17 -4.97 10.41 19.93
N ARG A 18 -4.55 11.63 19.54
CA ARG A 18 -5.42 12.78 19.41
C ARG A 18 -6.50 12.59 18.35
N PHE A 19 -6.14 12.11 17.17
CA PHE A 19 -7.09 11.82 16.10
C PHE A 19 -8.17 10.83 16.55
N VAL A 20 -7.76 9.72 17.18
CA VAL A 20 -8.67 8.69 17.69
C VAL A 20 -9.60 9.27 18.74
N TYR A 21 -9.06 9.96 19.75
CA TYR A 21 -9.83 10.54 20.86
C TYR A 21 -10.87 11.55 20.37
N GLU A 22 -10.48 12.51 19.52
CA GLU A 22 -11.41 13.55 19.04
C GLU A 22 -12.46 12.98 18.09
N SER A 23 -12.10 11.99 17.25
CA SER A 23 -13.05 11.32 16.38
C SER A 23 -14.03 10.44 17.15
N GLU A 24 -13.58 9.72 18.18
CA GLU A 24 -14.45 8.96 19.06
C GLU A 24 -15.43 9.88 19.80
N LYS A 25 -14.93 10.94 20.42
CA LYS A 25 -15.74 11.93 21.11
C LYS A 25 -16.81 12.55 20.21
N ALA A 26 -16.46 12.95 18.99
CA ALA A 26 -17.40 13.50 18.02
C ALA A 26 -18.45 12.47 17.57
N THR A 27 -18.02 11.22 17.37
CA THR A 27 -18.92 10.12 17.01
C THR A 27 -19.90 9.81 18.14
N ARG A 28 -19.41 9.74 19.38
CA ARG A 28 -20.25 9.56 20.57
C ARG A 28 -21.23 10.71 20.78
N ALA A 29 -20.79 11.95 20.56
CA ALA A 29 -21.67 13.11 20.64
C ALA A 29 -22.83 13.04 19.63
N LYS A 30 -22.63 12.44 18.47
CA LYS A 30 -23.66 12.28 17.43
C LYS A 30 -24.58 11.07 17.66
N TYR A 31 -24.03 9.93 18.08
CA TYR A 31 -24.77 8.66 18.13
C TYR A 31 -25.01 8.13 19.54
N GLY A 32 -24.46 8.77 20.59
CA GLY A 32 -24.60 8.37 21.99
C GLY A 32 -23.56 7.37 22.46
N GLU A 33 -23.65 7.01 23.75
CA GLU A 33 -22.67 6.11 24.42
C GLU A 33 -22.98 4.62 24.23
N GLY A 34 -24.07 4.29 23.54
CA GLY A 34 -24.45 2.91 23.29
C GLY A 34 -23.52 2.15 22.35
N GLU A 35 -23.83 0.89 22.11
CA GLU A 35 -23.10 0.06 21.13
C GLU A 35 -23.26 0.63 19.72
N LEU A 36 -22.16 0.87 19.04
CA LEU A 36 -22.14 1.33 17.65
C LEU A 36 -22.04 0.13 16.70
N LYS A 37 -23.10 -0.10 15.94
CA LYS A 37 -23.15 -1.20 14.97
C LYS A 37 -22.78 -0.70 13.57
N ARG A 38 -22.20 -1.60 12.79
CA ARG A 38 -21.89 -1.36 11.37
C ARG A 38 -23.18 -1.00 10.63
N TYR A 39 -23.12 0.04 9.79
CA TYR A 39 -24.23 0.63 9.02
C TYR A 39 -25.25 1.45 9.84
N GLU A 40 -25.19 1.46 11.17
CA GLU A 40 -26.03 2.31 12.02
C GLU A 40 -25.32 3.59 12.46
N ALA A 41 -23.98 3.61 12.36
CA ALA A 41 -23.17 4.77 12.71
C ALA A 41 -21.97 4.89 11.77
N ASP A 42 -21.68 6.12 11.36
CA ASP A 42 -20.48 6.51 10.61
C ASP A 42 -19.49 7.21 11.54
N LEU A 43 -18.20 7.03 11.27
CA LEU A 43 -17.15 7.76 11.98
C LEU A 43 -17.29 9.27 11.71
N VAL A 44 -17.38 10.05 12.77
CA VAL A 44 -17.39 11.52 12.69
C VAL A 44 -15.99 12.03 12.94
N ILE A 45 -15.38 12.61 11.92
CA ILE A 45 -14.06 13.25 12.03
C ILE A 45 -14.27 14.76 12.13
N PRO A 46 -13.86 15.41 13.24
CA PRO A 46 -13.95 16.86 13.35
C PRO A 46 -13.10 17.57 12.30
N ARG A 47 -13.57 18.74 11.86
CA ARG A 47 -12.91 19.52 10.80
C ARG A 47 -11.43 19.81 11.08
N GLU A 48 -11.08 20.05 12.34
CA GLU A 48 -9.69 20.31 12.75
C GLU A 48 -8.79 19.11 12.46
N GLN A 49 -9.24 17.88 12.75
CA GLN A 49 -8.52 16.65 12.47
C GLN A 49 -8.42 16.36 10.96
N GLU A 50 -9.49 16.68 10.20
CA GLU A 50 -9.42 16.57 8.73
C GLU A 50 -8.34 17.48 8.14
N VAL A 51 -8.28 18.74 8.60
CA VAL A 51 -7.27 19.72 8.15
C VAL A 51 -5.88 19.29 8.57
N GLU A 52 -5.69 18.83 9.81
CA GLU A 52 -4.40 18.31 10.29
C GLU A 52 -3.90 17.15 9.44
N VAL A 53 -4.76 16.15 9.18
CA VAL A 53 -4.42 15.01 8.32
C VAL A 53 -4.09 15.46 6.89
N ALA A 54 -4.86 16.41 6.34
CA ALA A 54 -4.59 16.96 5.02
C ALA A 54 -3.23 17.66 4.95
N LEU A 55 -2.87 18.43 5.98
CA LEU A 55 -1.56 19.07 6.08
C LEU A 55 -0.42 18.04 6.16
N LEU A 56 -0.55 17.03 7.01
CA LEU A 56 0.45 15.97 7.15
C LEU A 56 0.63 15.17 5.84
N LYS A 57 -0.46 14.90 5.13
CA LYS A 57 -0.42 14.28 3.80
C LYS A 57 0.29 15.17 2.78
N ALA A 58 0.03 16.48 2.78
CA ALA A 58 0.69 17.43 1.88
C ALA A 58 2.20 17.51 2.14
N ILE A 59 2.62 17.55 3.41
CA ILE A 59 4.04 17.51 3.81
C ILE A 59 4.68 16.21 3.34
N SER A 60 4.05 15.08 3.58
CA SER A 60 4.54 13.77 3.14
C SER A 60 4.64 13.68 1.62
N ALA A 61 3.63 14.17 0.89
CA ALA A 61 3.66 14.20 -0.56
C ALA A 61 4.82 15.02 -1.10
N PHE A 62 5.03 16.21 -0.54
CA PHE A 62 6.08 17.12 -1.00
C PHE A 62 7.50 16.59 -0.70
N TYR A 63 7.76 16.21 0.56
CA TYR A 63 9.12 15.86 1.00
C TYR A 63 9.50 14.40 0.75
N LEU A 64 8.55 13.47 0.67
CA LEU A 64 8.84 12.04 0.53
C LEU A 64 8.47 11.50 -0.84
N ILE A 65 7.22 11.75 -1.30
CA ILE A 65 6.71 11.11 -2.53
C ILE A 65 7.24 11.81 -3.77
N GLN A 66 7.30 13.15 -3.77
CA GLN A 66 7.76 13.95 -4.92
C GLN A 66 9.27 14.20 -4.93
N ALA A 67 10.02 13.75 -3.92
CA ALA A 67 11.46 13.87 -3.90
C ALA A 67 12.09 13.21 -5.14
N PRO A 68 13.09 13.85 -5.79
CA PRO A 68 13.72 13.32 -7.01
C PRO A 68 14.25 11.90 -6.86
N GLU A 69 14.86 11.58 -5.71
CA GLU A 69 15.38 10.25 -5.40
C GLU A 69 14.25 9.21 -5.28
N ALA A 70 13.08 9.59 -4.72
CA ALA A 70 11.91 8.74 -4.64
C ALA A 70 11.34 8.49 -6.04
N GLN A 71 11.25 9.51 -6.87
CA GLN A 71 10.77 9.39 -8.25
C GLN A 71 11.67 8.49 -9.10
N ALA A 72 13.00 8.62 -8.97
CA ALA A 72 13.96 7.76 -9.65
C ALA A 72 13.81 6.29 -9.22
N ARG A 73 13.65 6.05 -7.90
CA ARG A 73 13.39 4.70 -7.37
C ARG A 73 12.08 4.11 -7.90
N TYR A 74 10.99 4.88 -7.91
CA TYR A 74 9.70 4.43 -8.44
C TYR A 74 9.76 4.15 -9.95
N ALA A 75 10.50 4.94 -10.71
CA ALA A 75 10.71 4.67 -12.13
C ALA A 75 11.39 3.32 -12.35
N LYS A 76 12.46 3.02 -11.58
CA LYS A 76 13.15 1.72 -11.64
C LYS A 76 12.24 0.57 -11.21
N GLN A 77 11.45 0.76 -10.15
CA GLN A 77 10.50 -0.28 -9.70
C GLN A 77 9.44 -0.58 -10.75
N ARG A 78 8.88 0.45 -11.38
CA ARG A 78 7.93 0.27 -12.50
C ARG A 78 8.56 -0.47 -13.67
N GLN A 79 9.82 -0.18 -14.00
CA GLN A 79 10.54 -0.89 -15.04
C GLN A 79 10.65 -2.39 -14.71
N VAL A 80 11.11 -2.73 -13.49
CA VAL A 80 11.23 -4.13 -13.04
C VAL A 80 9.89 -4.85 -13.09
N ILE A 81 8.79 -4.22 -12.67
CA ILE A 81 7.45 -4.80 -12.73
C ILE A 81 7.03 -5.09 -14.19
N ASN A 82 7.22 -4.14 -15.09
CA ASN A 82 6.86 -4.31 -16.49
C ASN A 82 7.69 -5.43 -17.15
N GLU A 83 9.00 -5.43 -16.92
CA GLU A 83 9.90 -6.48 -17.41
C GLU A 83 9.52 -7.85 -16.86
N LEU A 84 9.17 -7.96 -15.58
CA LEU A 84 8.68 -9.21 -14.99
C LEU A 84 7.42 -9.73 -15.67
N VAL A 85 6.44 -8.88 -15.93
CA VAL A 85 5.20 -9.28 -16.62
C VAL A 85 5.54 -9.85 -18.01
N GLU A 86 6.39 -9.18 -18.76
CA GLU A 86 6.80 -9.63 -20.10
C GLU A 86 7.59 -10.95 -20.04
N MET A 87 8.56 -11.07 -19.14
CA MET A 87 9.37 -12.28 -18.98
C MET A 87 8.52 -13.50 -18.57
N ILE A 88 7.59 -13.33 -17.62
CA ILE A 88 6.71 -14.41 -17.17
C ILE A 88 5.77 -14.84 -18.29
N LEU A 89 5.18 -13.87 -19.03
CA LEU A 89 4.35 -14.19 -20.20
C LEU A 89 5.12 -14.99 -21.25
N HIS A 90 6.38 -14.63 -21.49
CA HIS A 90 7.24 -15.31 -22.47
C HIS A 90 7.67 -16.71 -21.99
N ALA A 91 8.04 -16.85 -20.72
CA ALA A 91 8.46 -18.12 -20.13
C ALA A 91 7.28 -19.12 -19.94
N GLY A 92 6.07 -18.62 -19.88
CA GLY A 92 4.86 -19.43 -19.78
C GLY A 92 4.71 -20.15 -18.43
N SER A 93 4.03 -21.29 -18.44
CA SER A 93 3.67 -22.05 -17.24
C SER A 93 4.85 -22.52 -16.38
N SER A 94 6.07 -22.53 -16.92
CA SER A 94 7.26 -22.99 -16.20
C SER A 94 7.66 -22.11 -15.02
N VAL A 95 7.19 -20.86 -15.00
CA VAL A 95 7.50 -19.86 -13.94
C VAL A 95 6.25 -19.36 -13.21
N ILE A 96 5.10 -19.93 -13.56
CA ILE A 96 3.85 -19.65 -12.85
C ILE A 96 3.83 -20.41 -11.53
N ASP A 97 3.50 -19.71 -10.43
CA ASP A 97 3.33 -20.32 -9.13
C ASP A 97 2.15 -21.30 -9.14
N THR A 98 2.27 -22.37 -8.37
CA THR A 98 1.27 -23.46 -8.30
C THR A 98 -0.13 -22.94 -7.95
N VAL A 99 -0.23 -21.87 -7.19
CA VAL A 99 -1.50 -21.23 -6.82
C VAL A 99 -2.24 -20.68 -8.05
N PHE A 100 -1.51 -20.24 -9.08
CA PHE A 100 -2.07 -19.61 -10.28
C PHE A 100 -2.11 -20.54 -11.51
N LEU A 101 -1.57 -21.77 -11.41
CA LEU A 101 -1.48 -22.69 -12.55
C LEU A 101 -2.83 -23.10 -13.13
N ASN A 102 -3.84 -23.29 -12.29
CA ASN A 102 -5.17 -23.67 -12.77
C ASN A 102 -5.75 -22.55 -13.65
N ASP A 103 -5.73 -21.31 -13.17
CA ASP A 103 -6.24 -20.14 -13.89
C ASP A 103 -5.45 -19.90 -15.20
N TRP A 104 -4.13 -20.19 -15.19
CA TRP A 104 -3.29 -20.13 -16.38
C TRP A 104 -3.72 -21.11 -17.46
N HIS A 105 -4.19 -22.30 -17.10
CA HIS A 105 -4.60 -23.35 -18.03
C HIS A 105 -6.05 -23.23 -18.48
N GLU A 106 -6.91 -22.55 -17.72
CA GLU A 106 -8.34 -22.43 -18.03
C GLU A 106 -8.61 -21.60 -19.31
N SER A 107 -7.86 -20.52 -19.52
CA SER A 107 -8.08 -19.63 -20.68
C SER A 107 -6.84 -18.89 -21.09
N SER A 108 -6.55 -18.92 -22.41
CA SER A 108 -5.48 -18.12 -23.02
C SER A 108 -5.71 -16.62 -22.85
N ASP A 109 -6.96 -16.18 -22.80
CA ASP A 109 -7.34 -14.76 -22.72
C ASP A 109 -7.09 -14.18 -21.33
N ASN A 110 -6.99 -15.02 -20.31
CA ASN A 110 -6.74 -14.61 -18.91
C ASN A 110 -5.26 -14.62 -18.52
N ARG A 111 -4.35 -15.06 -19.37
CA ARG A 111 -2.92 -15.22 -19.00
C ARG A 111 -2.27 -13.93 -18.50
N LEU A 112 -2.55 -12.80 -19.13
CA LEU A 112 -2.04 -11.51 -18.66
C LEU A 112 -2.55 -11.19 -17.23
N ARG A 113 -3.81 -11.48 -16.95
CA ARG A 113 -4.39 -11.28 -15.63
C ARG A 113 -3.71 -12.15 -14.58
N VAL A 114 -3.50 -13.42 -14.87
CA VAL A 114 -2.81 -14.37 -13.98
C VAL A 114 -1.38 -13.89 -13.67
N VAL A 115 -0.65 -13.41 -14.70
CA VAL A 115 0.69 -12.86 -14.48
C VAL A 115 0.67 -11.62 -13.62
N ILE A 116 -0.28 -10.71 -13.83
CA ILE A 116 -0.44 -9.51 -13.00
C ILE A 116 -0.73 -9.91 -11.53
N ASP A 117 -1.62 -10.86 -11.31
CA ASP A 117 -1.97 -11.33 -9.97
C ASP A 117 -0.78 -12.01 -9.29
N GLN A 118 0.01 -12.80 -10.02
CA GLN A 118 1.26 -13.36 -9.52
C GLN A 118 2.28 -12.28 -9.15
N VAL A 119 2.53 -11.32 -10.04
CA VAL A 119 3.49 -10.23 -9.76
C VAL A 119 3.02 -9.39 -8.56
N ALA A 120 1.72 -9.11 -8.46
CA ALA A 120 1.13 -8.39 -7.34
C ALA A 120 1.22 -9.14 -6.00
N SER A 121 1.34 -10.46 -6.02
CA SER A 121 1.51 -11.29 -4.80
C SER A 121 2.95 -11.30 -4.27
N LEU A 122 3.92 -10.83 -5.06
CA LEU A 122 5.33 -10.83 -4.66
C LEU A 122 5.64 -9.71 -3.67
N THR A 123 6.54 -10.00 -2.73
CA THR A 123 7.21 -8.93 -1.96
C THR A 123 8.30 -8.28 -2.80
N ASP A 124 8.71 -7.05 -2.46
CA ASP A 124 9.80 -6.35 -3.18
C ASP A 124 11.06 -7.21 -3.35
N PRO A 125 11.61 -7.86 -2.31
CA PRO A 125 12.78 -8.73 -2.47
C PRO A 125 12.53 -9.92 -3.41
N ALA A 126 11.33 -10.51 -3.36
CA ALA A 126 10.97 -11.64 -4.22
C ALA A 126 10.86 -11.23 -5.68
N ALA A 127 10.29 -10.04 -5.96
CA ALA A 127 10.20 -9.49 -7.30
C ALA A 127 11.59 -9.25 -7.91
N TYR A 128 12.51 -8.63 -7.17
CA TYR A 128 13.89 -8.45 -7.64
C TYR A 128 14.63 -9.76 -7.86
N ALA A 129 14.46 -10.74 -6.97
CA ALA A 129 15.08 -12.06 -7.10
C ALA A 129 14.56 -12.81 -8.32
N LEU A 130 13.25 -12.78 -8.55
CA LEU A 130 12.63 -13.39 -9.73
C LEU A 130 13.09 -12.70 -11.01
N HIS A 131 13.11 -11.37 -11.04
CA HIS A 131 13.60 -10.58 -12.16
C HIS A 131 15.05 -10.97 -12.52
N ALA A 132 15.96 -10.98 -11.55
CA ALA A 132 17.34 -11.36 -11.78
C ALA A 132 17.49 -12.79 -12.33
N ARG A 133 16.68 -13.73 -11.85
CA ARG A 133 16.68 -15.13 -12.34
C ARG A 133 16.19 -15.26 -13.79
N LEU A 134 15.19 -14.46 -14.18
CA LEU A 134 14.62 -14.53 -15.51
C LEU A 134 15.42 -13.71 -16.54
N SER A 135 16.26 -12.77 -16.08
CA SER A 135 17.14 -11.97 -16.94
C SER A 135 18.47 -12.68 -17.31
N SER A 136 18.73 -13.87 -16.70
CA SER A 136 19.96 -14.65 -16.93
C SER A 136 19.78 -15.58 -18.10
#